data_6de14f64c57589c69b1af228a34872b4
#
_entry.id   6de14f64c57589c69b1af228a34872b4
#
_cell.length_a   1.000
_cell.length_b   1.000
_cell.length_c   1.000
_cell.angle_alpha   90.00
_cell.angle_beta   90.00
_cell.angle_gamma   90.00
#
_symmetry.space_group_name_H-M   'P 1'
#
loop_
_entity.id
_entity.type
_entity.pdbx_description
1 polymer ?
#
loop_
_entity_poly.entity_id
_entity_poly.type
_entity_poly.pdbx_seq_one_letter_code
_entity_poly.pdbx_strand_id
1 'polypeptide(L)'
;GTAGRDGSEDGGARAASADAALDSKKQLGRDYLWNTAASLMSSLAVVIMGIAITRSGSDQDSARHAYGIFTLALAIGQQYQTLGLYEVRTYHVTDVRRRFTFGTYLATRILTCALMVAFIVGHAWTRSPESSPLLVVVCLALLRIFDAFEDVYYSEFQRCGRLDIAGRACFLRIFVTTFLWSGLYWATQSLMVATLVAFGVTVVVLAAAYGLPARGLFPLRPDWGGRAVRGLLVQCLPLFLAAFLNQYLANAPRYAVNDFLGSAPLGDFAIIYMPAVAINMLSLFVFRPLLTRIATRWAAGDWPGFAAMVRRGLASTAIAFVAVGAVTFLVGAPLLRLVYGIDVSAYRMELMVLVFGGAMNAAGVILYYALATMRRQNLVLVAYALAAVCAWALAQWLTPVLGMMGAAISYSGAMTVLAVLFVLFMVGGRRAVLSGRATGDGDGAVLPEPEDGDEPAIAEPAAGSGSSSPGRTDQDSP
;
A
#
# COMPACT_ATOMS: atom_id res chain seq x y z
N GLY A 1 10.41 -66.60 -3.18
CA GLY A 1 9.78 -65.66 -4.11
C GLY A 1 9.10 -64.52 -3.38
N THR A 2 9.87 -63.64 -2.71
CA THR A 2 9.33 -62.40 -2.10
C THR A 2 10.39 -61.29 -2.22
N ALA A 3 10.63 -60.85 -3.44
CA ALA A 3 11.46 -59.67 -3.71
C ALA A 3 10.94 -59.03 -5.00
N GLY A 4 9.94 -58.19 -4.91
CA GLY A 4 9.38 -57.56 -6.09
C GLY A 4 8.21 -56.59 -5.85
N ARG A 5 7.88 -56.19 -4.61
CA ARG A 5 6.77 -55.26 -4.35
C ARG A 5 7.17 -53.90 -3.78
N ASP A 6 8.39 -53.74 -3.24
CA ASP A 6 8.81 -52.48 -2.60
C ASP A 6 9.23 -51.35 -3.57
N GLY A 7 9.51 -51.66 -4.83
CA GLY A 7 9.98 -50.62 -5.79
C GLY A 7 8.89 -49.81 -6.46
N SER A 8 7.61 -50.26 -6.43
CA SER A 8 6.52 -49.56 -7.12
C SER A 8 5.80 -48.51 -6.26
N GLU A 9 5.76 -48.71 -4.93
CA GLU A 9 5.13 -47.76 -4.01
C GLU A 9 6.01 -46.52 -3.77
N ASP A 10 7.34 -46.67 -3.70
CA ASP A 10 8.28 -45.56 -3.54
C ASP A 10 8.36 -44.68 -4.80
N GLY A 11 8.21 -45.25 -5.99
CA GLY A 11 8.11 -44.52 -7.25
C GLY A 11 6.84 -43.70 -7.37
N GLY A 12 5.71 -44.20 -6.90
CA GLY A 12 4.43 -43.49 -6.87
C GLY A 12 4.41 -42.34 -5.90
N ALA A 13 4.97 -42.48 -4.70
CA ALA A 13 5.06 -41.43 -3.70
C ALA A 13 6.00 -40.29 -4.16
N ARG A 14 7.10 -40.61 -4.81
CA ARG A 14 8.03 -39.60 -5.39
C ARG A 14 7.41 -38.88 -6.59
N ALA A 15 6.66 -39.55 -7.44
CA ALA A 15 5.93 -38.92 -8.55
C ALA A 15 4.84 -37.99 -8.02
N ALA A 16 4.04 -38.39 -7.04
CA ALA A 16 3.03 -37.58 -6.41
C ALA A 16 3.62 -36.32 -5.69
N SER A 17 4.77 -36.48 -5.01
CA SER A 17 5.47 -35.36 -4.38
C SER A 17 6.07 -34.38 -5.42
N ALA A 18 6.57 -34.89 -6.55
CA ALA A 18 7.07 -34.07 -7.65
C ALA A 18 5.94 -33.30 -8.36
N ASP A 19 4.79 -33.94 -8.57
CA ASP A 19 3.61 -33.29 -9.14
C ASP A 19 3.03 -32.21 -8.19
N ALA A 20 2.96 -32.47 -6.90
CA ALA A 20 2.55 -31.51 -5.89
C ALA A 20 3.53 -30.30 -5.83
N ALA A 21 4.83 -30.54 -5.92
CA ALA A 21 5.84 -29.49 -5.98
C ALA A 21 5.77 -28.66 -7.27
N LEU A 22 5.47 -29.29 -8.40
CA LEU A 22 5.25 -28.63 -9.70
C LEU A 22 3.98 -27.75 -9.67
N ASP A 23 2.89 -28.25 -9.09
CA ASP A 23 1.64 -27.50 -8.97
C ASP A 23 1.79 -26.34 -7.99
N SER A 24 2.53 -26.51 -6.90
CA SER A 24 2.89 -25.42 -5.98
C SER A 24 3.71 -24.33 -6.68
N LYS A 25 4.70 -24.69 -7.50
CA LYS A 25 5.49 -23.73 -8.30
C LYS A 25 4.65 -23.01 -9.34
N LYS A 26 3.74 -23.70 -10.02
CA LYS A 26 2.81 -23.09 -10.99
C LYS A 26 1.84 -22.12 -10.27
N GLN A 27 1.34 -22.50 -9.09
CA GLN A 27 0.49 -21.63 -8.27
C GLN A 27 1.25 -20.37 -7.88
N LEU A 28 2.46 -20.50 -7.34
CA LEU A 28 3.31 -19.37 -6.96
C LEU A 28 3.61 -18.44 -8.15
N GLY A 29 3.87 -19.02 -9.33
CA GLY A 29 4.06 -18.25 -10.56
C GLY A 29 2.82 -17.45 -10.96
N ARG A 30 1.63 -18.04 -10.86
CA ARG A 30 0.35 -17.35 -11.13
C ARG A 30 0.08 -16.25 -10.10
N ASP A 31 0.32 -16.52 -8.83
CA ASP A 31 0.19 -15.56 -7.75
C ASP A 31 1.05 -14.32 -8.02
N TYR A 32 2.33 -14.55 -8.37
CA TYR A 32 3.27 -13.46 -8.64
C TYR A 32 2.88 -12.65 -9.88
N LEU A 33 2.50 -13.34 -10.95
CA LEU A 33 2.11 -12.69 -12.21
C LEU A 33 0.91 -11.75 -12.02
N TRP A 34 -0.18 -12.27 -11.46
CA TRP A 34 -1.41 -11.48 -11.31
C TRP A 34 -1.27 -10.33 -10.31
N ASN A 35 -0.52 -10.53 -9.23
CA ASN A 35 -0.27 -9.46 -8.26
C ASN A 35 0.63 -8.36 -8.83
N THR A 36 1.64 -8.74 -9.61
CA THR A 36 2.49 -7.77 -10.30
C THR A 36 1.70 -6.99 -11.35
N ALA A 37 0.87 -7.68 -12.15
CA ALA A 37 0.01 -7.05 -13.13
C ALA A 37 -1.00 -6.09 -12.49
N ALA A 38 -1.63 -6.49 -11.38
CA ALA A 38 -2.56 -5.63 -10.62
C ALA A 38 -1.86 -4.39 -10.05
N SER A 39 -0.67 -4.55 -9.49
CA SER A 39 0.13 -3.44 -8.95
C SER A 39 0.56 -2.47 -10.02
N LEU A 40 1.00 -2.98 -11.18
CA LEU A 40 1.38 -2.15 -12.33
C LEU A 40 0.16 -1.39 -12.87
N MET A 41 -0.97 -2.09 -13.07
CA MET A 41 -2.21 -1.47 -13.55
C MET A 41 -2.72 -0.40 -12.58
N SER A 42 -2.64 -0.62 -11.26
CA SER A 42 -2.99 0.36 -10.24
C SER A 42 -2.12 1.63 -10.33
N SER A 43 -0.83 1.46 -10.56
CA SER A 43 0.10 2.59 -10.73
C SER A 43 -0.17 3.37 -12.03
N LEU A 44 -0.52 2.68 -13.10
CA LEU A 44 -0.80 3.30 -14.40
C LEU A 44 -2.19 3.93 -14.48
N ALA A 45 -3.15 3.46 -13.69
CA ALA A 45 -4.55 3.90 -13.77
C ALA A 45 -4.71 5.43 -13.68
N VAL A 46 -4.05 6.06 -12.70
CA VAL A 46 -4.11 7.52 -12.52
C VAL A 46 -3.49 8.26 -13.69
N VAL A 47 -2.40 7.75 -14.24
CA VAL A 47 -1.72 8.32 -15.41
C VAL A 47 -2.62 8.23 -16.64
N ILE A 48 -3.23 7.06 -16.91
CA ILE A 48 -4.13 6.83 -18.04
C ILE A 48 -5.35 7.74 -17.96
N MET A 49 -5.99 7.85 -16.77
CA MET A 49 -7.12 8.75 -16.57
C MET A 49 -6.70 10.21 -16.75
N GLY A 50 -5.51 10.60 -16.26
CA GLY A 50 -4.94 11.93 -16.45
C GLY A 50 -4.72 12.28 -17.93
N ILE A 51 -4.13 11.35 -18.69
CA ILE A 51 -3.93 11.50 -20.15
C ILE A 51 -5.29 11.62 -20.86
N ALA A 52 -6.28 10.81 -20.46
CA ALA A 52 -7.62 10.88 -21.04
C ALA A 52 -8.24 12.27 -20.85
N ILE A 53 -8.06 12.91 -19.69
CA ILE A 53 -8.55 14.27 -19.44
C ILE A 53 -7.80 15.29 -20.30
N THR A 54 -6.48 15.25 -20.26
CA THR A 54 -5.65 16.28 -20.87
C THR A 54 -5.56 16.22 -22.39
N ARG A 55 -5.87 15.03 -22.99
CA ARG A 55 -5.82 14.77 -24.43
C ARG A 55 -7.19 14.66 -25.11
N SER A 56 -8.28 14.89 -24.40
CA SER A 56 -9.64 14.67 -24.92
C SER A 56 -10.15 15.70 -25.94
N GLY A 57 -9.32 16.61 -26.41
CA GLY A 57 -9.69 17.56 -27.46
C GLY A 57 -10.38 18.84 -27.00
N SER A 58 -10.57 19.05 -25.70
CA SER A 58 -10.95 20.33 -25.12
C SER A 58 -9.81 21.36 -25.26
N ASP A 59 -10.13 22.65 -25.13
CA ASP A 59 -9.09 23.66 -25.04
C ASP A 59 -8.17 23.41 -23.83
N GLN A 60 -6.94 23.93 -23.86
CA GLN A 60 -5.96 23.64 -22.82
C GLN A 60 -6.40 24.11 -21.42
N ASP A 61 -7.13 25.22 -21.33
CA ASP A 61 -7.55 25.76 -20.04
C ASP A 61 -8.67 24.92 -19.41
N SER A 62 -9.63 24.46 -20.22
CA SER A 62 -10.66 23.51 -19.77
C SER A 62 -10.04 22.18 -19.34
N ALA A 63 -9.04 21.67 -20.08
CA ALA A 63 -8.34 20.45 -19.72
C ALA A 63 -7.56 20.58 -18.41
N ARG A 64 -6.85 21.69 -18.17
CA ARG A 64 -6.17 22.00 -16.90
C ARG A 64 -7.15 22.05 -15.75
N HIS A 65 -8.27 22.75 -15.94
CA HIS A 65 -9.32 22.86 -14.92
C HIS A 65 -9.94 21.50 -14.57
N ALA A 66 -10.32 20.71 -15.57
CA ALA A 66 -10.87 19.37 -15.35
C ALA A 66 -9.86 18.43 -14.67
N TYR A 67 -8.59 18.50 -15.06
CA TYR A 67 -7.53 17.70 -14.44
C TYR A 67 -7.25 18.14 -13.00
N GLY A 68 -7.37 19.42 -12.69
CA GLY A 68 -7.29 19.95 -11.34
C GLY A 68 -8.42 19.43 -10.45
N ILE A 69 -9.67 19.45 -10.92
CA ILE A 69 -10.82 18.88 -10.21
C ILE A 69 -10.59 17.38 -9.95
N PHE A 70 -10.16 16.63 -10.95
CA PHE A 70 -9.82 15.22 -10.82
C PHE A 70 -8.70 15.00 -9.78
N THR A 71 -7.66 15.83 -9.80
CA THR A 71 -6.52 15.76 -8.86
C THR A 71 -6.94 16.06 -7.43
N LEU A 72 -7.81 17.06 -7.21
CA LEU A 72 -8.38 17.35 -5.89
C LEU A 72 -9.20 16.18 -5.36
N ALA A 73 -10.09 15.64 -6.19
CA ALA A 73 -10.91 14.49 -5.84
C ALA A 73 -10.06 13.26 -5.53
N LEU A 74 -9.01 13.03 -6.32
CA LEU A 74 -8.04 11.96 -6.09
C LEU A 74 -7.31 12.13 -4.76
N ALA A 75 -6.85 13.35 -4.42
CA ALA A 75 -6.17 13.64 -3.17
C ALA A 75 -7.08 13.41 -1.95
N ILE A 76 -8.34 13.89 -2.01
CA ILE A 76 -9.35 13.64 -0.97
C ILE A 76 -9.65 12.15 -0.85
N GLY A 77 -9.89 11.48 -1.99
CA GLY A 77 -10.18 10.05 -2.03
C GLY A 77 -9.05 9.21 -1.43
N GLN A 78 -7.79 9.47 -1.82
CA GLN A 78 -6.61 8.78 -1.29
C GLN A 78 -6.40 9.04 0.21
N GLN A 79 -6.63 10.28 0.67
CA GLN A 79 -6.52 10.62 2.08
C GLN A 79 -7.47 9.77 2.93
N TYR A 80 -8.73 9.68 2.54
CA TYR A 80 -9.72 8.93 3.31
C TYR A 80 -9.80 7.44 2.96
N GLN A 81 -9.18 7.02 1.86
CA GLN A 81 -8.92 5.60 1.61
C GLN A 81 -8.10 4.97 2.73
N THR A 82 -7.15 5.70 3.32
CA THR A 82 -6.40 5.22 4.50
C THR A 82 -7.32 4.95 5.69
N LEU A 83 -8.38 5.76 5.89
CA LEU A 83 -9.42 5.51 6.88
C LEU A 83 -10.26 4.27 6.52
N GLY A 84 -10.62 4.11 5.24
CA GLY A 84 -11.32 2.92 4.75
C GLY A 84 -10.52 1.64 4.95
N LEU A 85 -9.21 1.67 4.69
CA LEU A 85 -8.28 0.54 4.90
C LEU A 85 -7.98 0.29 6.38
N TYR A 86 -7.84 1.35 7.17
CA TYR A 86 -7.55 1.34 8.60
C TYR A 86 -6.39 0.41 9.00
N GLU A 87 -5.50 0.10 8.06
CA GLU A 87 -4.35 -0.82 8.21
C GLU A 87 -4.72 -2.23 8.74
N VAL A 88 -5.99 -2.61 8.61
CA VAL A 88 -6.52 -3.90 9.10
C VAL A 88 -5.86 -5.08 8.40
N ARG A 89 -5.43 -4.91 7.15
CA ARG A 89 -4.79 -5.96 6.36
C ARG A 89 -3.58 -6.58 7.05
N THR A 90 -2.76 -5.78 7.73
CA THR A 90 -1.57 -6.25 8.44
C THR A 90 -1.92 -7.33 9.47
N TYR A 91 -3.00 -7.11 10.25
CA TYR A 91 -3.49 -8.08 11.21
C TYR A 91 -4.23 -9.24 10.54
N HIS A 92 -5.05 -8.96 9.52
CA HIS A 92 -5.85 -9.96 8.84
C HIS A 92 -5.00 -11.07 8.21
N VAL A 93 -3.94 -10.70 7.50
CA VAL A 93 -3.07 -11.64 6.80
C VAL A 93 -2.19 -12.44 7.78
N THR A 94 -1.80 -11.82 8.91
CA THR A 94 -0.94 -12.45 9.93
C THR A 94 -1.72 -13.21 11.01
N ASP A 95 -3.06 -13.17 11.02
CA ASP A 95 -3.90 -13.88 11.99
C ASP A 95 -4.02 -15.37 11.65
N VAL A 96 -2.91 -16.09 11.73
CA VAL A 96 -2.84 -17.54 11.50
C VAL A 96 -3.68 -18.31 12.53
N ARG A 97 -3.75 -17.83 13.76
CA ARG A 97 -4.53 -18.45 14.85
C ARG A 97 -6.03 -18.16 14.77
N ARG A 98 -6.50 -17.43 13.75
CA ARG A 98 -7.91 -17.05 13.53
C ARG A 98 -8.57 -16.45 14.77
N ARG A 99 -7.91 -15.51 15.42
CA ARG A 99 -8.45 -14.76 16.58
C ARG A 99 -9.73 -14.02 16.23
N PHE A 100 -9.84 -13.56 14.99
CA PHE A 100 -11.01 -12.91 14.44
C PHE A 100 -11.55 -13.69 13.24
N THR A 101 -12.88 -13.74 13.15
CA THR A 101 -13.57 -14.33 11.99
C THR A 101 -13.50 -13.39 10.79
N PHE A 102 -13.66 -13.93 9.57
CA PHE A 102 -13.83 -13.09 8.38
C PHE A 102 -14.99 -12.09 8.54
N GLY A 103 -16.07 -12.52 9.20
CA GLY A 103 -17.22 -11.66 9.49
C GLY A 103 -16.85 -10.42 10.31
N THR A 104 -15.94 -10.54 11.29
CA THR A 104 -15.44 -9.41 12.09
C THR A 104 -14.62 -8.45 11.24
N TYR A 105 -13.73 -8.97 10.36
CA TYR A 105 -12.98 -8.14 9.42
C TYR A 105 -13.89 -7.42 8.45
N LEU A 106 -14.94 -8.10 7.94
CA LEU A 106 -15.93 -7.52 7.03
C LEU A 106 -16.76 -6.43 7.72
N ALA A 107 -17.24 -6.67 8.96
CA ALA A 107 -18.00 -5.67 9.73
C ALA A 107 -17.14 -4.43 10.01
N THR A 108 -15.88 -4.62 10.39
CA THR A 108 -14.91 -3.52 10.58
C THR A 108 -14.72 -2.74 9.28
N ARG A 109 -14.58 -3.42 8.15
CA ARG A 109 -14.42 -2.79 6.82
C ARG A 109 -15.66 -1.97 6.42
N ILE A 110 -16.85 -2.49 6.65
CA ILE A 110 -18.10 -1.75 6.38
C ILE A 110 -18.13 -0.47 7.22
N LEU A 111 -17.80 -0.55 8.51
CA LEU A 111 -17.76 0.62 9.40
C LEU A 111 -16.73 1.66 8.94
N THR A 112 -15.50 1.23 8.64
CA THR A 112 -14.43 2.15 8.21
C THR A 112 -14.73 2.76 6.83
N CYS A 113 -15.34 2.02 5.91
CA CYS A 113 -15.83 2.56 4.64
C CYS A 113 -16.97 3.57 4.83
N ALA A 114 -17.91 3.33 5.76
CA ALA A 114 -18.95 4.30 6.08
C ALA A 114 -18.38 5.60 6.64
N LEU A 115 -17.38 5.50 7.54
CA LEU A 115 -16.63 6.66 8.03
C LEU A 115 -15.86 7.37 6.90
N MET A 116 -15.23 6.62 6.02
CA MET A 116 -14.56 7.17 4.83
C MET A 116 -15.51 8.03 3.99
N VAL A 117 -16.73 7.54 3.70
CA VAL A 117 -17.74 8.29 2.94
C VAL A 117 -18.10 9.59 3.67
N ALA A 118 -18.38 9.52 4.96
CA ALA A 118 -18.76 10.68 5.77
C ALA A 118 -17.65 11.76 5.76
N PHE A 119 -16.38 11.35 5.90
CA PHE A 119 -15.25 12.26 5.88
C PHE A 119 -14.94 12.80 4.48
N ILE A 120 -15.12 12.01 3.41
CA ILE A 120 -14.99 12.51 2.02
C ILE A 120 -15.99 13.62 1.77
N VAL A 121 -17.26 13.39 2.11
CA VAL A 121 -18.32 14.39 1.93
C VAL A 121 -18.02 15.65 2.75
N GLY A 122 -17.67 15.50 4.03
CA GLY A 122 -17.34 16.61 4.92
C GLY A 122 -16.14 17.43 4.42
N HIS A 123 -15.06 16.76 4.01
CA HIS A 123 -13.85 17.43 3.51
C HIS A 123 -14.09 18.11 2.16
N ALA A 124 -14.76 17.42 1.22
CA ALA A 124 -15.07 18.00 -0.07
C ALA A 124 -15.95 19.25 0.06
N TRP A 125 -16.89 19.24 1.00
CA TRP A 125 -17.70 20.42 1.32
C TRP A 125 -16.86 21.63 1.71
N THR A 126 -15.79 21.42 2.49
CA THR A 126 -14.93 22.53 2.96
C THR A 126 -13.89 22.99 1.94
N ARG A 127 -13.57 22.16 0.93
CA ARG A 127 -12.47 22.39 -0.02
C ARG A 127 -12.88 22.59 -1.47
N SER A 128 -14.14 22.36 -1.79
CA SER A 128 -14.62 22.61 -3.16
C SER A 128 -14.70 24.10 -3.42
N PRO A 129 -13.93 24.66 -4.37
CA PRO A 129 -14.07 26.03 -4.75
C PRO A 129 -15.48 26.28 -5.34
N GLU A 130 -15.96 27.51 -5.27
CA GLU A 130 -17.30 27.90 -5.78
C GLU A 130 -17.51 27.50 -7.26
N SER A 131 -16.43 27.42 -8.03
CA SER A 131 -16.43 27.02 -9.44
C SER A 131 -16.43 25.51 -9.69
N SER A 132 -16.13 24.69 -8.68
CA SER A 132 -16.08 23.22 -8.84
C SER A 132 -17.35 22.61 -8.30
N PRO A 133 -18.09 21.82 -9.07
CA PRO A 133 -19.30 21.16 -8.58
C PRO A 133 -18.90 20.13 -7.51
N LEU A 134 -19.26 20.44 -6.26
CA LEU A 134 -19.02 19.60 -5.08
C LEU A 134 -19.34 18.11 -5.34
N LEU A 135 -20.46 17.86 -6.02
CA LEU A 135 -20.91 16.51 -6.32
C LEU A 135 -19.91 15.74 -7.20
N VAL A 136 -19.24 16.41 -8.16
CA VAL A 136 -18.24 15.79 -9.03
C VAL A 136 -17.02 15.36 -8.20
N VAL A 137 -16.54 16.25 -7.31
CA VAL A 137 -15.40 15.94 -6.43
C VAL A 137 -15.72 14.77 -5.51
N VAL A 138 -16.92 14.77 -4.90
CA VAL A 138 -17.37 13.66 -4.02
C VAL A 138 -17.47 12.36 -4.80
N CYS A 139 -18.14 12.34 -5.95
CA CYS A 139 -18.32 11.12 -6.74
C CYS A 139 -16.98 10.54 -7.22
N LEU A 140 -16.05 11.39 -7.68
CA LEU A 140 -14.70 10.98 -8.07
C LEU A 140 -13.90 10.43 -6.88
N ALA A 141 -13.93 11.11 -5.72
CA ALA A 141 -13.24 10.67 -4.52
C ALA A 141 -13.79 9.32 -4.01
N LEU A 142 -15.10 9.10 -4.14
CA LEU A 142 -15.75 7.85 -3.75
C LEU A 142 -15.36 6.64 -4.61
N LEU A 143 -14.77 6.83 -5.80
CA LEU A 143 -14.20 5.69 -6.54
C LEU A 143 -13.15 4.93 -5.73
N ARG A 144 -12.51 5.57 -4.76
CA ARG A 144 -11.53 4.92 -3.86
C ARG A 144 -12.14 3.97 -2.83
N ILE A 145 -13.46 3.98 -2.68
CA ILE A 145 -14.15 3.04 -1.78
C ILE A 145 -13.99 1.59 -2.26
N PHE A 146 -13.90 1.41 -3.58
CA PHE A 146 -13.69 0.07 -4.15
C PHE A 146 -12.35 -0.53 -3.75
N ASP A 147 -11.28 0.28 -3.74
CA ASP A 147 -9.95 -0.15 -3.30
C ASP A 147 -9.99 -0.55 -1.81
N ALA A 148 -10.67 0.26 -0.97
CA ALA A 148 -10.80 -0.03 0.46
C ALA A 148 -11.65 -1.26 0.72
N PHE A 149 -12.78 -1.42 -0.01
CA PHE A 149 -13.70 -2.53 0.21
C PHE A 149 -13.15 -3.86 -0.28
N GLU A 150 -12.51 -3.89 -1.46
CA GLU A 150 -11.93 -5.13 -1.99
C GLU A 150 -10.79 -5.68 -1.13
N ASP A 151 -10.08 -4.80 -0.39
CA ASP A 151 -8.92 -5.19 0.40
C ASP A 151 -9.23 -6.26 1.45
N VAL A 152 -10.45 -6.29 2.02
CA VAL A 152 -10.84 -7.33 2.98
C VAL A 152 -10.96 -8.70 2.30
N TYR A 153 -11.49 -8.77 1.08
CA TYR A 153 -11.57 -10.00 0.30
C TYR A 153 -10.19 -10.43 -0.20
N TYR A 154 -9.40 -9.46 -0.68
CA TYR A 154 -8.03 -9.68 -1.11
C TYR A 154 -7.19 -10.32 0.01
N SER A 155 -7.31 -9.78 1.22
CA SER A 155 -6.60 -10.28 2.41
C SER A 155 -7.04 -11.70 2.79
N GLU A 156 -8.35 -12.01 2.69
CA GLU A 156 -8.86 -13.35 2.98
C GLU A 156 -8.43 -14.37 1.93
N PHE A 157 -8.47 -14.03 0.64
CA PHE A 157 -7.91 -14.90 -0.40
C PHE A 157 -6.41 -15.14 -0.20
N GLN A 158 -5.67 -14.12 0.22
CA GLN A 158 -4.25 -14.26 0.56
C GLN A 158 -4.05 -15.23 1.72
N ARG A 159 -4.88 -15.12 2.78
CA ARG A 159 -4.86 -16.00 3.94
C ARG A 159 -5.23 -17.46 3.58
N CYS A 160 -6.10 -17.65 2.59
CA CYS A 160 -6.47 -18.96 2.05
C CYS A 160 -5.48 -19.52 1.03
N GLY A 161 -4.34 -18.87 0.76
CA GLY A 161 -3.36 -19.30 -0.24
C GLY A 161 -3.82 -19.16 -1.68
N ARG A 162 -4.86 -18.34 -1.95
CA ARG A 162 -5.43 -18.13 -3.28
C ARG A 162 -5.21 -16.69 -3.76
N LEU A 163 -3.96 -16.27 -3.69
CA LEU A 163 -3.54 -14.93 -4.09
C LEU A 163 -3.71 -14.68 -5.61
N ASP A 164 -3.73 -15.75 -6.41
CA ASP A 164 -4.04 -15.72 -7.85
C ASP A 164 -5.44 -15.16 -8.13
N ILE A 165 -6.44 -15.57 -7.34
CA ILE A 165 -7.82 -15.07 -7.48
C ILE A 165 -7.87 -13.59 -7.13
N ALA A 166 -7.27 -13.21 -5.98
CA ALA A 166 -7.24 -11.83 -5.51
C ALA A 166 -6.55 -10.90 -6.53
N GLY A 167 -5.37 -11.28 -7.01
CA GLY A 167 -4.60 -10.49 -7.98
C GLY A 167 -5.34 -10.32 -9.32
N ARG A 168 -5.95 -11.41 -9.83
CA ARG A 168 -6.73 -11.35 -11.07
C ARG A 168 -7.99 -10.49 -10.95
N ALA A 169 -8.71 -10.62 -9.84
CA ALA A 169 -9.92 -9.82 -9.57
C ALA A 169 -9.57 -8.33 -9.45
N CYS A 170 -8.51 -7.99 -8.71
CA CYS A 170 -7.99 -6.63 -8.57
C CYS A 170 -7.56 -6.05 -9.93
N PHE A 171 -6.77 -6.80 -10.72
CA PHE A 171 -6.38 -6.37 -12.06
C PHE A 171 -7.59 -6.08 -12.94
N LEU A 172 -8.55 -7.03 -13.03
CA LEU A 172 -9.73 -6.89 -13.87
C LEU A 172 -10.58 -5.67 -13.46
N ARG A 173 -10.79 -5.48 -12.16
CA ARG A 173 -11.54 -4.33 -11.65
C ARG A 173 -10.86 -3.00 -12.03
N ILE A 174 -9.57 -2.86 -11.75
CA ILE A 174 -8.84 -1.62 -12.04
C ILE A 174 -8.80 -1.38 -13.55
N PHE A 175 -8.54 -2.42 -14.34
CA PHE A 175 -8.52 -2.33 -15.79
C PHE A 175 -9.86 -1.84 -16.35
N VAL A 176 -10.95 -2.52 -16.00
CA VAL A 176 -12.30 -2.16 -16.49
C VAL A 176 -12.66 -0.74 -16.04
N THR A 177 -12.48 -0.41 -14.76
CA THR A 177 -12.80 0.92 -14.24
C THR A 177 -12.01 2.01 -14.97
N THR A 178 -10.70 1.83 -15.15
CA THR A 178 -9.82 2.82 -15.76
C THR A 178 -10.16 3.08 -17.21
N PHE A 179 -10.25 2.00 -18.01
CA PHE A 179 -10.50 2.16 -19.46
C PHE A 179 -11.94 2.57 -19.76
N LEU A 180 -12.90 2.07 -19.00
CA LEU A 180 -14.29 2.50 -19.14
C LEU A 180 -14.45 3.98 -18.79
N TRP A 181 -13.89 4.40 -17.66
CA TRP A 181 -13.94 5.80 -17.22
C TRP A 181 -13.26 6.71 -18.24
N SER A 182 -12.06 6.35 -18.70
CA SER A 182 -11.30 7.12 -19.69
C SER A 182 -12.03 7.21 -21.03
N GLY A 183 -12.60 6.12 -21.51
CA GLY A 183 -13.37 6.09 -22.77
C GLY A 183 -14.66 6.90 -22.68
N LEU A 184 -15.36 6.81 -21.56
CA LEU A 184 -16.58 7.61 -21.31
C LEU A 184 -16.26 9.11 -21.21
N TYR A 185 -15.17 9.47 -20.50
CA TYR A 185 -14.74 10.84 -20.43
C TYR A 185 -14.38 11.38 -21.82
N TRP A 186 -13.65 10.60 -22.61
CA TRP A 186 -13.30 10.99 -24.00
C TRP A 186 -14.54 11.24 -24.86
N ALA A 187 -15.56 10.39 -24.71
CA ALA A 187 -16.80 10.49 -25.52
C ALA A 187 -17.73 11.59 -25.03
N THR A 188 -17.82 11.84 -23.72
CA THR A 188 -18.83 12.73 -23.12
C THR A 188 -18.30 14.08 -22.66
N GLN A 189 -16.98 14.20 -22.49
CA GLN A 189 -16.30 15.36 -21.89
C GLN A 189 -16.85 15.73 -20.50
N SER A 190 -17.48 14.78 -19.81
CA SER A 190 -18.13 14.98 -18.53
C SER A 190 -17.53 14.06 -17.47
N LEU A 191 -16.85 14.67 -16.47
CA LEU A 191 -16.32 13.95 -15.30
C LEU A 191 -17.43 13.22 -14.55
N MET A 192 -18.61 13.82 -14.45
CA MET A 192 -19.76 13.26 -13.73
C MET A 192 -20.27 11.98 -14.41
N VAL A 193 -20.54 12.05 -15.72
CA VAL A 193 -21.08 10.89 -16.47
C VAL A 193 -20.09 9.74 -16.45
N ALA A 194 -18.81 10.01 -16.76
CA ALA A 194 -17.75 9.00 -16.70
C ALA A 194 -17.68 8.33 -15.33
N THR A 195 -17.77 9.12 -14.26
CA THR A 195 -17.65 8.62 -12.89
C THR A 195 -18.85 7.80 -12.46
N LEU A 196 -20.06 8.25 -12.70
CA LEU A 196 -21.29 7.54 -12.29
C LEU A 196 -21.45 6.19 -13.02
N VAL A 197 -21.19 6.18 -14.33
CA VAL A 197 -21.28 4.93 -15.11
C VAL A 197 -20.15 3.97 -14.69
N ALA A 198 -18.91 4.47 -14.56
CA ALA A 198 -17.81 3.63 -14.09
C ALA A 198 -18.06 3.09 -12.67
N PHE A 199 -18.63 3.90 -11.77
CA PHE A 199 -18.99 3.47 -10.43
C PHE A 199 -19.99 2.29 -10.48
N GLY A 200 -21.08 2.41 -11.23
CA GLY A 200 -22.07 1.35 -11.37
C GLY A 200 -21.50 0.06 -11.94
N VAL A 201 -20.69 0.15 -13.01
CA VAL A 201 -20.04 -1.02 -13.61
C VAL A 201 -19.02 -1.64 -12.66
N THR A 202 -18.27 -0.82 -11.91
CA THR A 202 -17.27 -1.33 -10.96
C THR A 202 -17.93 -2.11 -9.82
N VAL A 203 -19.14 -1.71 -9.34
CA VAL A 203 -19.92 -2.51 -8.37
C VAL A 203 -20.19 -3.90 -8.92
N VAL A 204 -20.65 -4.01 -10.17
CA VAL A 204 -20.95 -5.29 -10.81
C VAL A 204 -19.68 -6.14 -10.96
N VAL A 205 -18.58 -5.53 -11.43
CA VAL A 205 -17.28 -6.23 -11.57
C VAL A 205 -16.76 -6.71 -10.24
N LEU A 206 -16.84 -5.89 -9.19
CA LEU A 206 -16.42 -6.27 -7.83
C LEU A 206 -17.26 -7.44 -7.30
N ALA A 207 -18.59 -7.37 -7.44
CA ALA A 207 -19.49 -8.44 -7.02
C ALA A 207 -19.21 -9.76 -7.77
N ALA A 208 -18.94 -9.69 -9.06
CA ALA A 208 -18.62 -10.86 -9.87
C ALA A 208 -17.23 -11.42 -9.59
N ALA A 209 -16.19 -10.55 -9.58
CA ALA A 209 -14.79 -10.98 -9.48
C ALA A 209 -14.40 -11.46 -8.08
N TYR A 210 -14.98 -10.89 -7.04
CA TYR A 210 -14.73 -11.29 -5.64
C TYR A 210 -15.87 -12.10 -5.05
N GLY A 211 -17.12 -11.70 -5.25
CA GLY A 211 -18.28 -12.32 -4.62
C GLY A 211 -18.54 -13.74 -5.09
N LEU A 212 -18.42 -14.04 -6.39
CA LEU A 212 -18.62 -15.39 -6.91
C LEU A 212 -17.57 -16.39 -6.41
N PRO A 213 -16.25 -16.11 -6.51
CA PRO A 213 -15.24 -17.02 -6.00
C PRO A 213 -15.27 -17.18 -4.47
N ALA A 214 -15.67 -16.14 -3.72
CA ALA A 214 -15.72 -16.17 -2.27
C ALA A 214 -16.83 -17.07 -1.71
N ARG A 215 -17.94 -17.26 -2.43
CA ARG A 215 -19.10 -18.04 -1.96
C ARG A 215 -18.80 -19.48 -1.56
N GLY A 216 -17.75 -20.07 -2.12
CA GLY A 216 -17.35 -21.46 -1.81
C GLY A 216 -16.20 -21.58 -0.81
N LEU A 217 -15.58 -20.50 -0.39
CA LEU A 217 -14.35 -20.50 0.38
C LEU A 217 -14.52 -20.03 1.82
N PHE A 218 -15.37 -19.03 2.06
CA PHE A 218 -15.57 -18.48 3.40
C PHE A 218 -16.96 -17.82 3.55
N PRO A 219 -17.49 -17.71 4.80
CA PRO A 219 -18.80 -17.11 5.04
C PRO A 219 -18.79 -15.60 4.78
N LEU A 220 -19.72 -15.11 3.96
CA LEU A 220 -19.80 -13.69 3.53
C LEU A 220 -20.65 -12.81 4.47
N ARG A 221 -20.99 -13.27 5.67
CA ARG A 221 -21.83 -12.52 6.61
C ARG A 221 -20.97 -11.68 7.56
N PRO A 222 -21.27 -10.38 7.72
CA PRO A 222 -20.57 -9.56 8.71
C PRO A 222 -20.95 -10.00 10.13
N ASP A 223 -19.94 -10.04 11.01
CA ASP A 223 -20.11 -10.31 12.43
C ASP A 223 -19.90 -9.01 13.21
N TRP A 224 -20.98 -8.48 13.75
CA TRP A 224 -21.00 -7.22 14.49
C TRP A 224 -20.67 -7.38 15.99
N GLY A 225 -19.88 -8.37 16.37
CA GLY A 225 -19.42 -8.56 17.74
C GLY A 225 -18.66 -7.32 18.24
N GLY A 226 -19.32 -6.42 18.97
CA GLY A 226 -18.80 -5.08 19.28
C GLY A 226 -17.44 -5.09 20.02
N ARG A 227 -17.16 -6.10 20.86
CA ARG A 227 -15.85 -6.25 21.51
C ARG A 227 -14.74 -6.60 20.53
N ALA A 228 -15.01 -7.48 19.57
CA ALA A 228 -14.04 -7.92 18.57
C ALA A 228 -13.73 -6.78 17.60
N VAL A 229 -14.75 -6.11 17.07
CA VAL A 229 -14.58 -4.95 16.17
C VAL A 229 -13.82 -3.82 16.87
N ARG A 230 -14.21 -3.47 18.10
CA ARG A 230 -13.50 -2.43 18.88
C ARG A 230 -12.04 -2.83 19.17
N GLY A 231 -11.81 -4.10 19.54
CA GLY A 231 -10.47 -4.63 19.79
C GLY A 231 -9.56 -4.51 18.57
N LEU A 232 -10.07 -4.87 17.39
CA LEU A 232 -9.37 -4.75 16.13
C LEU A 232 -9.06 -3.29 15.78
N LEU A 233 -10.04 -2.39 15.92
CA LEU A 233 -9.85 -0.95 15.65
C LEU A 233 -8.79 -0.33 16.58
N VAL A 234 -8.80 -0.66 17.87
CA VAL A 234 -7.81 -0.15 18.82
C VAL A 234 -6.41 -0.66 18.50
N GLN A 235 -6.29 -1.93 18.11
CA GLN A 235 -4.99 -2.52 17.71
C GLN A 235 -4.42 -1.90 16.43
N CYS A 236 -5.28 -1.58 15.45
CA CYS A 236 -4.87 -0.97 14.19
C CYS A 236 -4.64 0.54 14.29
N LEU A 237 -5.14 1.21 15.34
CA LEU A 237 -5.13 2.68 15.47
C LEU A 237 -3.75 3.33 15.26
N PRO A 238 -2.65 2.86 15.87
CA PRO A 238 -1.34 3.49 15.67
C PRO A 238 -0.85 3.39 14.21
N LEU A 239 -1.07 2.24 13.56
CA LEU A 239 -0.70 2.04 12.16
C LEU A 239 -1.55 2.90 11.23
N PHE A 240 -2.85 2.98 11.49
CA PHE A 240 -3.77 3.85 10.76
C PHE A 240 -3.34 5.32 10.87
N LEU A 241 -3.04 5.82 12.08
CA LEU A 241 -2.61 7.21 12.27
C LEU A 241 -1.32 7.50 11.51
N ALA A 242 -0.34 6.59 11.54
CA ALA A 242 0.89 6.74 10.78
C ALA A 242 0.65 6.78 9.27
N ALA A 243 -0.20 5.89 8.74
CA ALA A 243 -0.56 5.85 7.32
C ALA A 243 -1.34 7.11 6.89
N PHE A 244 -2.27 7.57 7.74
CA PHE A 244 -3.08 8.77 7.49
C PHE A 244 -2.20 10.03 7.43
N LEU A 245 -1.26 10.19 8.35
CA LEU A 245 -0.33 11.31 8.37
C LEU A 245 0.66 11.26 7.19
N ASN A 246 1.16 10.07 6.86
CA ASN A 246 1.99 9.88 5.67
C ASN A 246 1.26 10.27 4.38
N GLN A 247 0.00 9.87 4.23
CA GLN A 247 -0.83 10.27 3.08
C GLN A 247 -1.08 11.76 3.04
N TYR A 248 -1.28 12.40 4.22
CA TYR A 248 -1.43 13.84 4.34
C TYR A 248 -0.20 14.59 3.85
N LEU A 249 1.02 14.13 4.17
CA LEU A 249 2.26 14.74 3.68
C LEU A 249 2.32 14.81 2.16
N ALA A 250 1.86 13.76 1.47
CA ALA A 250 1.83 13.73 0.01
C ALA A 250 0.74 14.65 -0.59
N ASN A 251 -0.36 14.87 0.14
CA ASN A 251 -1.52 15.62 -0.35
C ASN A 251 -1.53 17.09 0.10
N ALA A 252 -0.84 17.47 1.18
CA ALA A 252 -0.83 18.83 1.72
C ALA A 252 -0.52 19.91 0.68
N PRO A 253 0.50 19.77 -0.21
CA PRO A 253 0.76 20.78 -1.23
C PRO A 253 -0.37 20.86 -2.27
N ARG A 254 -1.05 19.75 -2.58
CA ARG A 254 -2.20 19.74 -3.51
C ARG A 254 -3.38 20.52 -2.95
N TYR A 255 -3.66 20.37 -1.65
CA TYR A 255 -4.70 21.14 -0.97
C TYR A 255 -4.37 22.62 -0.98
N ALA A 256 -3.12 23.00 -0.66
CA ALA A 256 -2.70 24.40 -0.67
C ALA A 256 -2.77 25.01 -2.07
N VAL A 257 -2.34 24.29 -3.12
CA VAL A 257 -2.48 24.79 -4.51
C VAL A 257 -3.95 25.00 -4.86
N ASN A 258 -4.84 24.05 -4.50
CA ASN A 258 -6.26 24.23 -4.75
C ASN A 258 -6.85 25.43 -4.02
N ASP A 259 -6.51 25.61 -2.74
CA ASP A 259 -7.10 26.63 -1.88
C ASP A 259 -6.64 28.06 -2.24
N PHE A 260 -5.38 28.21 -2.64
CA PHE A 260 -4.79 29.53 -2.89
C PHE A 260 -4.64 29.88 -4.36
N LEU A 261 -4.50 28.89 -5.24
CA LEU A 261 -4.26 29.13 -6.67
C LEU A 261 -5.40 28.65 -7.55
N GLY A 262 -6.23 27.72 -7.08
CA GLY A 262 -7.37 27.17 -7.80
C GLY A 262 -7.08 25.87 -8.56
N SER A 263 -8.09 25.40 -9.31
CA SER A 263 -8.06 24.07 -9.92
C SER A 263 -7.17 23.98 -11.16
N ALA A 264 -7.08 24.99 -12.01
CA ALA A 264 -6.22 24.93 -13.20
C ALA A 264 -4.72 24.83 -12.83
N PRO A 265 -4.16 25.65 -11.91
CA PRO A 265 -2.81 25.45 -11.38
C PRO A 265 -2.62 24.10 -10.67
N LEU A 266 -3.66 23.56 -10.03
CA LEU A 266 -3.59 22.23 -9.44
C LEU A 266 -3.41 21.14 -10.52
N GLY A 267 -4.04 21.30 -11.68
CA GLY A 267 -3.81 20.43 -12.84
C GLY A 267 -2.35 20.46 -13.30
N ASP A 268 -1.76 21.65 -13.45
CA ASP A 268 -0.34 21.80 -13.80
C ASP A 268 0.56 21.19 -12.71
N PHE A 269 0.26 21.43 -11.42
CA PHE A 269 0.99 20.86 -10.29
C PHE A 269 1.01 19.33 -10.33
N ALA A 270 -0.14 18.71 -10.65
CA ALA A 270 -0.23 17.26 -10.76
C ALA A 270 0.68 16.69 -11.84
N ILE A 271 0.81 17.39 -12.98
CA ILE A 271 1.71 16.99 -14.08
C ILE A 271 3.17 17.08 -13.65
N ILE A 272 3.60 18.21 -13.09
CA ILE A 272 4.99 18.41 -12.68
C ILE A 272 5.40 17.57 -11.46
N TYR A 273 4.44 17.02 -10.72
CA TYR A 273 4.68 16.10 -9.59
C TYR A 273 5.02 14.67 -10.04
N MET A 274 4.70 14.26 -11.29
CA MET A 274 4.88 12.88 -11.77
C MET A 274 6.32 12.36 -11.69
N PRO A 275 7.38 13.12 -12.05
CA PRO A 275 8.76 12.66 -11.89
C PRO A 275 9.16 12.34 -10.44
N ALA A 276 8.61 13.08 -9.47
CA ALA A 276 8.84 12.80 -8.04
C ALA A 276 8.25 11.44 -7.62
N VAL A 277 7.08 11.07 -8.16
CA VAL A 277 6.48 9.73 -7.96
C VAL A 277 7.35 8.65 -8.57
N ALA A 278 7.90 8.89 -9.77
CA ALA A 278 8.78 7.92 -10.45
C ALA A 278 10.04 7.59 -9.64
N ILE A 279 10.67 8.59 -9.00
CA ILE A 279 11.83 8.35 -8.11
C ILE A 279 11.45 7.43 -6.96
N ASN A 280 10.31 7.68 -6.32
CA ASN A 280 9.87 6.86 -5.18
C ASN A 280 9.64 5.40 -5.60
N MET A 281 8.98 5.18 -6.75
CA MET A 281 8.76 3.83 -7.29
C MET A 281 10.07 3.12 -7.63
N LEU A 282 11.00 3.81 -8.29
CA LEU A 282 12.29 3.25 -8.68
C LEU A 282 13.12 2.87 -7.44
N SER A 283 13.17 3.76 -6.45
CA SER A 283 13.90 3.51 -5.20
C SER A 283 13.34 2.32 -4.43
N LEU A 284 12.01 2.19 -4.34
CA LEU A 284 11.36 1.05 -3.70
C LEU A 284 11.63 -0.26 -4.44
N PHE A 285 11.63 -0.24 -5.77
CA PHE A 285 11.92 -1.43 -6.56
C PHE A 285 13.31 -1.99 -6.27
N VAL A 286 14.31 -1.11 -6.16
CA VAL A 286 15.69 -1.48 -5.81
C VAL A 286 15.82 -1.91 -4.34
N PHE A 287 15.06 -1.29 -3.44
CA PHE A 287 15.20 -1.50 -1.99
C PHE A 287 14.44 -2.72 -1.47
N ARG A 288 13.29 -3.10 -2.05
CA ARG A 288 12.47 -4.24 -1.60
C ARG A 288 13.25 -5.54 -1.36
N PRO A 289 14.19 -5.97 -2.24
CA PRO A 289 14.98 -7.18 -2.01
C PRO A 289 15.94 -7.08 -0.82
N LEU A 290 16.24 -5.86 -0.35
CA LEU A 290 17.15 -5.65 0.77
C LEU A 290 16.46 -5.73 2.14
N LEU A 291 15.11 -5.65 2.17
CA LEU A 291 14.34 -5.63 3.43
C LEU A 291 14.58 -6.86 4.30
N THR A 292 14.55 -8.05 3.74
CA THR A 292 14.79 -9.30 4.47
C THR A 292 16.21 -9.35 5.04
N ARG A 293 17.19 -8.91 4.25
CA ARG A 293 18.59 -8.89 4.70
C ARG A 293 18.84 -7.86 5.80
N ILE A 294 18.12 -6.73 5.79
CA ILE A 294 18.18 -5.71 6.85
C ILE A 294 17.65 -6.30 8.16
N ALA A 295 16.50 -7.01 8.11
CA ALA A 295 15.91 -7.65 9.27
C ALA A 295 16.84 -8.73 9.86
N THR A 296 17.44 -9.58 9.01
CA THR A 296 18.37 -10.64 9.44
C THR A 296 19.61 -10.06 10.13
N ARG A 297 20.20 -9.00 9.59
CA ARG A 297 21.36 -8.32 10.19
C ARG A 297 21.04 -7.68 11.53
N TRP A 298 19.87 -7.06 11.64
CA TRP A 298 19.40 -6.51 12.91
C TRP A 298 19.21 -7.60 13.97
N ALA A 299 18.54 -8.71 13.62
CA ALA A 299 18.32 -9.86 14.51
C ALA A 299 19.63 -10.51 14.98
N ALA A 300 20.67 -10.52 14.11
CA ALA A 300 22.01 -11.01 14.43
C ALA A 300 22.84 -10.02 15.25
N GLY A 301 22.35 -8.84 15.62
CA GLY A 301 23.09 -7.80 16.33
C GLY A 301 24.20 -7.14 15.48
N ASP A 302 24.25 -7.38 14.17
CA ASP A 302 25.23 -6.81 13.25
C ASP A 302 24.85 -5.38 12.87
N TRP A 303 25.07 -4.44 13.80
CA TRP A 303 24.83 -3.02 13.54
C TRP A 303 25.62 -2.44 12.36
N PRO A 304 26.93 -2.71 12.21
CA PRO A 304 27.68 -2.23 11.05
C PRO A 304 27.09 -2.70 9.72
N GLY A 305 26.72 -3.98 9.62
CA GLY A 305 26.07 -4.55 8.45
C GLY A 305 24.69 -3.95 8.18
N PHE A 306 23.87 -3.76 9.22
CA PHE A 306 22.59 -3.07 9.13
C PHE A 306 22.75 -1.64 8.60
N ALA A 307 23.64 -0.85 9.22
CA ALA A 307 23.89 0.53 8.81
C ALA A 307 24.46 0.63 7.38
N ALA A 308 25.32 -0.32 6.99
CA ALA A 308 25.84 -0.40 5.62
C ALA A 308 24.72 -0.66 4.58
N MET A 309 23.72 -1.48 4.91
CA MET A 309 22.58 -1.73 4.02
C MET A 309 21.66 -0.51 3.90
N VAL A 310 21.38 0.18 5.01
CA VAL A 310 20.62 1.45 4.97
C VAL A 310 21.37 2.48 4.11
N ARG A 311 22.67 2.64 4.30
CA ARG A 311 23.49 3.54 3.46
C ARG A 311 23.46 3.16 1.98
N ARG A 312 23.50 1.87 1.63
CA ARG A 312 23.36 1.43 0.24
C ARG A 312 22.01 1.79 -0.34
N GLY A 313 20.93 1.62 0.43
CA GLY A 313 19.60 2.06 0.05
C GLY A 313 19.53 3.58 -0.20
N LEU A 314 20.06 4.38 0.72
CA LEU A 314 20.15 5.84 0.55
C LEU A 314 21.02 6.25 -0.64
N ALA A 315 22.15 5.56 -0.87
CA ALA A 315 23.00 5.79 -2.03
C ALA A 315 22.25 5.46 -3.35
N SER A 316 21.48 4.36 -3.38
CA SER A 316 20.66 4.04 -4.57
C SER A 316 19.60 5.12 -4.84
N THR A 317 19.00 5.70 -3.79
CA THR A 317 18.08 6.84 -3.93
C THR A 317 18.81 8.10 -4.45
N ALA A 318 20.01 8.38 -3.97
CA ALA A 318 20.82 9.50 -4.47
C ALA A 318 21.19 9.31 -5.95
N ILE A 319 21.57 8.09 -6.36
CA ILE A 319 21.83 7.77 -7.78
C ILE A 319 20.56 7.93 -8.61
N ALA A 320 19.42 7.42 -8.13
CA ALA A 320 18.12 7.58 -8.81
C ALA A 320 17.75 9.07 -8.93
N PHE A 321 17.99 9.87 -7.89
CA PHE A 321 17.76 11.32 -7.92
C PHE A 321 18.61 12.00 -9.00
N VAL A 322 19.92 11.70 -9.07
CA VAL A 322 20.80 12.29 -10.08
C VAL A 322 20.34 11.87 -11.48
N ALA A 323 20.06 10.59 -11.70
CA ALA A 323 19.63 10.09 -13.00
C ALA A 323 18.28 10.67 -13.46
N VAL A 324 17.25 10.56 -12.62
CA VAL A 324 15.92 11.11 -12.92
C VAL A 324 15.97 12.64 -12.97
N GLY A 325 16.71 13.29 -12.07
CA GLY A 325 16.91 14.73 -12.06
C GLY A 325 17.57 15.25 -13.35
N ALA A 326 18.62 14.59 -13.82
CA ALA A 326 19.27 14.95 -15.07
C ALA A 326 18.33 14.79 -16.27
N VAL A 327 17.61 13.65 -16.37
CA VAL A 327 16.61 13.42 -17.43
C VAL A 327 15.50 14.46 -17.34
N THR A 328 14.99 14.73 -16.13
CA THR A 328 13.91 15.71 -15.92
C THR A 328 14.36 17.14 -16.26
N PHE A 329 15.60 17.50 -15.93
CA PHE A 329 16.15 18.81 -16.28
C PHE A 329 16.30 19.00 -17.79
N LEU A 330 16.78 17.99 -18.50
CA LEU A 330 17.06 18.06 -19.94
C LEU A 330 15.78 17.93 -20.78
N VAL A 331 14.95 16.95 -20.49
CA VAL A 331 13.80 16.57 -21.33
C VAL A 331 12.46 16.49 -20.57
N GLY A 332 12.42 16.82 -19.27
CA GLY A 332 11.22 16.63 -18.45
C GLY A 332 10.01 17.41 -18.95
N ALA A 333 10.14 18.70 -19.19
CA ALA A 333 9.03 19.53 -19.68
C ALA A 333 8.57 19.10 -21.10
N PRO A 334 9.45 18.88 -22.09
CA PRO A 334 9.04 18.31 -23.38
C PRO A 334 8.37 16.95 -23.28
N LEU A 335 8.89 16.06 -22.41
CA LEU A 335 8.31 14.72 -22.19
C LEU A 335 6.92 14.81 -21.58
N LEU A 336 6.72 15.61 -20.55
CA LEU A 336 5.41 15.84 -19.93
C LEU A 336 4.42 16.45 -20.91
N ARG A 337 4.85 17.42 -21.73
CA ARG A 337 4.04 17.97 -22.82
C ARG A 337 3.68 16.88 -23.87
N LEU A 338 4.62 16.02 -24.22
CA LEU A 338 4.36 14.91 -25.13
C LEU A 338 3.31 13.94 -24.56
N VAL A 339 3.37 13.63 -23.26
CA VAL A 339 2.45 12.69 -22.58
C VAL A 339 1.07 13.35 -22.34
N TYR A 340 1.05 14.51 -21.70
CA TYR A 340 -0.19 15.15 -21.25
C TYR A 340 -0.76 16.20 -22.22
N GLY A 341 0.01 16.66 -23.20
CA GLY A 341 -0.44 17.70 -24.15
C GLY A 341 -0.43 19.13 -23.60
N ILE A 342 -0.10 19.31 -22.33
CA ILE A 342 -0.08 20.61 -21.63
C ILE A 342 1.37 21.09 -21.51
N ASP A 343 1.61 22.34 -21.83
CA ASP A 343 2.92 22.96 -21.71
C ASP A 343 3.17 23.42 -20.25
N VAL A 344 4.11 22.77 -19.60
CA VAL A 344 4.56 23.04 -18.22
C VAL A 344 5.99 23.57 -18.17
N SER A 345 6.52 24.07 -19.28
CA SER A 345 7.90 24.57 -19.37
C SER A 345 8.18 25.76 -18.44
N ALA A 346 7.15 26.55 -18.13
CA ALA A 346 7.23 27.66 -17.17
C ALA A 346 7.58 27.19 -15.75
N TYR A 347 7.28 25.93 -15.39
CA TYR A 347 7.46 25.38 -14.03
C TYR A 347 8.69 24.49 -13.91
N ARG A 348 9.73 24.75 -14.70
CA ARG A 348 10.94 23.91 -14.74
C ARG A 348 11.68 23.86 -13.40
N MET A 349 11.71 24.97 -12.66
CA MET A 349 12.36 25.04 -11.34
C MET A 349 11.54 24.31 -10.27
N GLU A 350 10.23 24.50 -10.26
CA GLU A 350 9.29 23.81 -9.38
C GLU A 350 9.39 22.28 -9.57
N LEU A 351 9.48 21.86 -10.83
CA LEU A 351 9.65 20.47 -11.20
C LEU A 351 10.95 19.87 -10.60
N MET A 352 12.07 20.62 -10.63
CA MET A 352 13.33 20.17 -10.01
C MET A 352 13.24 20.12 -8.48
N VAL A 353 12.56 21.08 -7.84
CA VAL A 353 12.32 21.08 -6.41
C VAL A 353 11.45 19.87 -6.01
N LEU A 354 10.42 19.54 -6.80
CA LEU A 354 9.58 18.37 -6.57
C LEU A 354 10.35 17.05 -6.74
N VAL A 355 11.24 16.95 -7.72
CA VAL A 355 12.13 15.81 -7.93
C VAL A 355 13.02 15.58 -6.71
N PHE A 356 13.58 16.66 -6.12
CA PHE A 356 14.31 16.59 -4.86
C PHE A 356 13.41 16.11 -3.71
N GLY A 357 12.20 16.65 -3.59
CA GLY A 357 11.21 16.20 -2.60
C GLY A 357 10.86 14.72 -2.75
N GLY A 358 10.72 14.22 -3.99
CA GLY A 358 10.52 12.81 -4.29
C GLY A 358 11.68 11.92 -3.84
N ALA A 359 12.92 12.39 -3.99
CA ALA A 359 14.10 11.70 -3.48
C ALA A 359 14.12 11.66 -1.94
N MET A 360 13.76 12.76 -1.28
CA MET A 360 13.65 12.80 0.19
C MET A 360 12.54 11.88 0.69
N ASN A 361 11.42 11.81 -0.01
CA ASN A 361 10.34 10.86 0.29
C ASN A 361 10.84 9.40 0.16
N ALA A 362 11.54 9.07 -0.92
CA ALA A 362 12.11 7.74 -1.11
C ALA A 362 13.14 7.37 -0.02
N ALA A 363 13.98 8.32 0.38
CA ALA A 363 14.90 8.16 1.51
C ALA A 363 14.12 7.94 2.82
N GLY A 364 13.04 8.70 3.03
CA GLY A 364 12.13 8.54 4.17
C GLY A 364 11.53 7.15 4.26
N VAL A 365 11.08 6.58 3.15
CA VAL A 365 10.54 5.21 3.09
C VAL A 365 11.59 4.17 3.49
N ILE A 366 12.83 4.30 3.02
CA ILE A 366 13.93 3.39 3.40
C ILE A 366 14.19 3.47 4.91
N LEU A 367 14.25 4.68 5.46
CA LEU A 367 14.48 4.91 6.88
C LEU A 367 13.30 4.44 7.74
N TYR A 368 12.06 4.58 7.23
CA TYR A 368 10.86 4.00 7.84
C TYR A 368 11.01 2.48 8.04
N TYR A 369 11.40 1.75 6.98
CA TYR A 369 11.61 0.31 7.09
C TYR A 369 12.74 -0.06 8.06
N ALA A 370 13.81 0.75 8.11
CA ALA A 370 14.87 0.57 9.09
C ALA A 370 14.36 0.73 10.53
N LEU A 371 13.58 1.78 10.82
CA LEU A 371 12.98 2.02 12.12
C LEU A 371 11.93 0.96 12.50
N ALA A 372 11.13 0.51 11.53
CA ALA A 372 10.16 -0.57 11.71
C ALA A 372 10.86 -1.89 12.11
N THR A 373 12.00 -2.20 11.47
CA THR A 373 12.85 -3.36 11.82
C THR A 373 13.38 -3.23 13.27
N MET A 374 13.68 -2.02 13.72
CA MET A 374 14.11 -1.74 15.10
C MET A 374 12.95 -1.77 16.12
N ARG A 375 11.71 -2.13 15.70
CA ARG A 375 10.49 -2.16 16.52
C ARG A 375 10.17 -0.83 17.22
N ARG A 376 10.52 0.32 16.61
CA ARG A 376 10.27 1.66 17.18
C ARG A 376 9.11 2.39 16.51
N GLN A 377 7.95 1.74 16.45
CA GLN A 377 6.77 2.26 15.76
C GLN A 377 6.24 3.58 16.35
N ASN A 378 6.36 3.77 17.67
CA ASN A 378 5.93 5.03 18.33
C ASN A 378 6.72 6.23 17.84
N LEU A 379 8.03 6.09 17.62
CA LEU A 379 8.87 7.16 17.07
C LEU A 379 8.51 7.49 15.61
N VAL A 380 8.12 6.48 14.85
CA VAL A 380 7.62 6.66 13.47
C VAL A 380 6.37 7.53 13.47
N LEU A 381 5.41 7.26 14.35
CA LEU A 381 4.19 8.07 14.47
C LEU A 381 4.51 9.53 14.86
N VAL A 382 5.42 9.73 15.83
CA VAL A 382 5.88 11.07 16.24
C VAL A 382 6.53 11.82 15.06
N ALA A 383 7.40 11.14 14.29
CA ALA A 383 8.03 11.75 13.12
C ALA A 383 7.00 12.19 12.07
N TYR A 384 6.02 11.33 11.77
CA TYR A 384 4.94 11.67 10.84
C TYR A 384 4.09 12.84 11.37
N ALA A 385 3.78 12.89 12.66
CA ALA A 385 3.01 13.98 13.25
C ALA A 385 3.77 15.33 13.14
N LEU A 386 5.06 15.35 13.50
CA LEU A 386 5.88 16.55 13.39
C LEU A 386 6.05 17.00 11.94
N ALA A 387 6.31 16.07 11.03
CA ALA A 387 6.42 16.37 9.60
C ALA A 387 5.09 16.87 9.01
N ALA A 388 3.94 16.33 9.45
CA ALA A 388 2.62 16.77 9.00
C ALA A 388 2.30 18.20 9.45
N VAL A 389 2.64 18.57 10.70
CA VAL A 389 2.52 19.94 11.17
C VAL A 389 3.43 20.88 10.37
N CYS A 390 4.67 20.46 10.09
CA CYS A 390 5.60 21.21 9.25
C CYS A 390 5.07 21.38 7.83
N ALA A 391 4.53 20.30 7.22
CA ALA A 391 3.93 20.36 5.89
C ALA A 391 2.76 21.33 5.82
N TRP A 392 1.87 21.28 6.82
CA TRP A 392 0.76 22.21 6.93
C TRP A 392 1.24 23.67 7.04
N ALA A 393 2.16 23.94 7.96
CA ALA A 393 2.67 25.29 8.18
C ALA A 393 3.36 25.85 6.93
N LEU A 394 4.27 25.07 6.33
CA LEU A 394 4.96 25.49 5.10
C LEU A 394 3.98 25.70 3.94
N ALA A 395 2.99 24.82 3.77
CA ALA A 395 1.99 24.94 2.71
C ALA A 395 1.13 26.18 2.87
N GLN A 396 0.70 26.51 4.11
CA GLN A 396 -0.12 27.72 4.39
C GLN A 396 0.65 29.02 4.25
N TRP A 397 1.95 29.02 4.51
CA TRP A 397 2.74 30.24 4.46
C TRP A 397 3.42 30.48 3.12
N LEU A 398 3.96 29.45 2.50
CA LEU A 398 4.74 29.62 1.27
C LEU A 398 3.87 29.65 0.01
N THR A 399 2.78 28.88 -0.03
CA THR A 399 1.94 28.82 -1.24
C THR A 399 1.27 30.16 -1.57
N PRO A 400 0.70 30.92 -0.63
CA PRO A 400 0.13 32.24 -0.94
C PRO A 400 1.16 33.26 -1.43
N VAL A 401 2.42 33.15 -0.96
CA VAL A 401 3.48 34.13 -1.27
C VAL A 401 4.25 33.78 -2.54
N LEU A 402 4.59 32.51 -2.72
CA LEU A 402 5.46 32.01 -3.79
C LEU A 402 4.69 31.21 -4.86
N GLY A 403 3.37 31.10 -4.72
CA GLY A 403 2.55 30.36 -5.68
C GLY A 403 2.95 28.88 -5.79
N MET A 404 3.09 28.40 -7.02
CA MET A 404 3.45 27.01 -7.34
C MET A 404 4.80 26.60 -6.73
N MET A 405 5.79 27.50 -6.72
CA MET A 405 7.09 27.27 -6.08
C MET A 405 6.94 27.06 -4.59
N GLY A 406 6.06 27.80 -3.92
CA GLY A 406 5.77 27.65 -2.50
C GLY A 406 5.24 26.26 -2.16
N ALA A 407 4.33 25.74 -2.99
CA ALA A 407 3.82 24.37 -2.84
C ALA A 407 4.91 23.29 -3.06
N ALA A 408 5.77 23.50 -4.05
CA ALA A 408 6.90 22.60 -4.31
C ALA A 408 7.92 22.57 -3.16
N ILE A 409 8.25 23.75 -2.60
CA ILE A 409 9.15 23.88 -1.44
C ILE A 409 8.52 23.28 -0.19
N SER A 410 7.20 23.48 0.03
CA SER A 410 6.53 22.91 1.20
C SER A 410 6.53 21.39 1.20
N TYR A 411 6.29 20.76 0.03
CA TYR A 411 6.45 19.30 -0.13
C TYR A 411 7.87 18.84 0.18
N SER A 412 8.86 19.43 -0.49
CA SER A 412 10.26 19.02 -0.38
C SER A 412 10.83 19.26 1.00
N GLY A 413 10.44 20.37 1.64
CA GLY A 413 10.81 20.70 3.02
C GLY A 413 10.23 19.69 4.02
N ALA A 414 8.94 19.36 3.90
CA ALA A 414 8.29 18.39 4.78
C ALA A 414 8.92 16.99 4.65
N MET A 415 9.22 16.54 3.43
CA MET A 415 9.89 15.25 3.20
C MET A 415 11.33 15.26 3.73
N THR A 416 12.04 16.37 3.64
CA THR A 416 13.38 16.53 4.22
C THR A 416 13.32 16.48 5.75
N VAL A 417 12.38 17.17 6.38
CA VAL A 417 12.16 17.10 7.83
C VAL A 417 11.86 15.68 8.28
N LEU A 418 10.99 14.96 7.56
CA LEU A 418 10.68 13.56 7.86
C LEU A 418 11.91 12.67 7.79
N ALA A 419 12.72 12.79 6.71
CA ALA A 419 13.93 12.02 6.54
C ALA A 419 14.96 12.30 7.65
N VAL A 420 15.14 13.57 8.01
CA VAL A 420 16.03 13.99 9.11
C VAL A 420 15.58 13.43 10.44
N LEU A 421 14.27 13.51 10.76
CA LEU A 421 13.70 12.94 11.99
C LEU A 421 13.94 11.44 12.07
N PHE A 422 13.73 10.71 10.97
CA PHE A 422 13.99 9.27 10.94
C PHE A 422 15.47 8.94 11.15
N VAL A 423 16.40 9.71 10.58
CA VAL A 423 17.84 9.53 10.84
C VAL A 423 18.16 9.79 12.31
N LEU A 424 17.65 10.87 12.89
CA LEU A 424 17.86 11.20 14.30
C LEU A 424 17.33 10.10 15.23
N PHE A 425 16.14 9.58 14.95
CA PHE A 425 15.55 8.51 15.75
C PHE A 425 16.27 7.17 15.57
N MET A 426 16.80 6.88 14.38
CA MET A 426 17.61 5.70 14.14
C MET A 426 18.96 5.77 14.91
N VAL A 427 19.63 6.92 14.89
CA VAL A 427 20.89 7.12 15.62
C VAL A 427 20.67 7.15 17.13
N GLY A 428 19.62 7.82 17.60
CA GLY A 428 19.21 7.82 19.01
C GLY A 428 18.85 6.42 19.51
N GLY A 429 18.19 5.61 18.67
CA GLY A 429 17.88 4.22 18.96
C GLY A 429 19.11 3.35 19.18
N ARG A 430 20.14 3.53 18.36
CA ARG A 430 21.43 2.84 18.56
C ARG A 430 22.04 3.14 19.94
N ARG A 431 22.06 4.42 20.34
CA ARG A 431 22.63 4.83 21.64
C ARG A 431 21.87 4.18 22.80
N ALA A 432 20.56 4.09 22.72
CA ALA A 432 19.73 3.49 23.77
C ALA A 432 19.98 1.97 23.89
N VAL A 433 20.16 1.25 22.77
CA VAL A 433 20.52 -0.18 22.78
C VAL A 433 21.92 -0.40 23.36
N LEU A 434 22.89 0.41 22.97
CA LEU A 434 24.27 0.31 23.45
C LEU A 434 24.42 0.70 24.93
N SER A 435 23.54 1.58 25.46
CA SER A 435 23.56 2.01 26.87
C SER A 435 22.75 1.10 27.80
N GLY A 436 22.22 -0.04 27.34
CA GLY A 436 21.43 -0.99 28.14
C GLY A 436 20.07 -0.47 28.63
N ARG A 437 19.63 0.72 28.17
CA ARG A 437 18.35 1.33 28.57
C ARG A 437 17.13 0.79 27.80
N ALA A 438 17.35 -0.02 26.76
CA ALA A 438 16.29 -0.47 25.86
C ALA A 438 15.58 -1.78 26.26
N THR A 439 15.87 -2.36 27.43
CA THR A 439 15.27 -3.62 27.88
C THR A 439 13.97 -3.43 28.70
N GLY A 440 13.43 -2.20 28.83
CA GLY A 440 12.30 -1.90 29.71
C GLY A 440 10.94 -1.52 29.08
N ASP A 441 10.86 -1.25 27.78
CA ASP A 441 9.62 -0.72 27.16
C ASP A 441 9.14 -1.61 25.98
N GLY A 442 8.87 -2.87 26.26
CA GLY A 442 8.49 -3.85 25.24
C GLY A 442 7.24 -4.67 25.56
N ASP A 443 6.22 -4.07 26.19
CA ASP A 443 4.89 -4.68 26.28
C ASP A 443 3.97 -4.06 25.21
N GLY A 444 3.88 -4.73 24.07
CA GLY A 444 2.91 -4.35 23.03
C GLY A 444 3.20 -4.98 21.67
N ALA A 445 2.63 -6.13 21.40
CA ALA A 445 2.65 -6.91 20.17
C ALA A 445 3.91 -7.79 19.97
N VAL A 446 4.00 -8.80 20.78
CA VAL A 446 4.80 -10.01 20.52
C VAL A 446 4.19 -10.69 19.29
N LEU A 447 4.87 -10.56 18.14
CA LEU A 447 4.79 -11.64 17.16
C LEU A 447 5.46 -12.83 17.84
N PRO A 448 4.82 -14.00 17.95
CA PRO A 448 5.44 -15.15 18.57
C PRO A 448 6.73 -15.47 17.81
N GLU A 449 7.82 -15.61 18.55
CA GLU A 449 9.03 -16.26 18.05
C GLU A 449 8.62 -17.61 17.44
N PRO A 450 9.22 -18.03 16.32
CA PRO A 450 9.11 -19.41 15.93
C PRO A 450 9.73 -20.21 17.08
N GLU A 451 8.92 -20.95 17.81
CA GLU A 451 9.42 -22.02 18.70
C GLU A 451 10.19 -22.99 17.81
N ASP A 452 11.51 -23.01 17.97
CA ASP A 452 12.36 -24.11 17.53
C ASP A 452 11.87 -25.38 18.23
N GLY A 453 11.28 -26.26 17.47
CA GLY A 453 10.97 -27.61 17.95
C GLY A 453 9.51 -28.00 17.81
N ASP A 454 9.06 -28.17 16.58
CA ASP A 454 8.18 -29.28 16.19
C ASP A 454 8.35 -29.47 14.68
N GLU A 455 9.29 -30.31 14.31
CA GLU A 455 9.21 -31.11 13.09
C GLU A 455 7.82 -31.74 13.06
N PRO A 456 7.04 -31.66 12.00
CA PRO A 456 5.82 -32.42 11.91
C PRO A 456 6.23 -33.92 11.92
N ALA A 457 5.97 -34.57 13.03
CA ALA A 457 6.01 -36.04 13.12
C ALA A 457 5.12 -36.56 11.98
N ILE A 458 5.76 -37.15 11.00
CA ILE A 458 5.11 -37.93 9.95
C ILE A 458 4.33 -39.02 10.70
N ALA A 459 3.01 -38.93 10.72
CA ALA A 459 2.12 -39.94 11.22
C ALA A 459 2.34 -41.21 10.39
N GLU A 460 2.97 -42.21 10.96
CA GLU A 460 2.95 -43.58 10.45
C GLU A 460 1.52 -44.12 10.46
N PRO A 461 1.08 -44.77 9.39
CA PRO A 461 -0.23 -45.39 9.35
C PRO A 461 -0.28 -46.62 10.27
N ALA A 462 -1.26 -46.62 11.15
CA ALA A 462 -1.58 -47.77 12.00
C ALA A 462 -1.80 -49.04 11.18
N ALA A 463 -0.93 -50.00 11.30
CA ALA A 463 -1.12 -51.37 10.84
C ALA A 463 -1.86 -52.18 11.90
N GLY A 464 -2.85 -52.90 11.42
CA GLY A 464 -3.90 -53.56 12.16
C GLY A 464 -3.54 -54.72 13.03
N SER A 465 -4.44 -54.93 13.95
CA SER A 465 -4.91 -56.10 14.66
C SER A 465 -4.29 -57.48 14.35
N GLY A 466 -3.92 -58.17 15.43
CA GLY A 466 -3.68 -59.65 15.40
C GLY A 466 -3.38 -60.21 16.77
N SER A 467 -4.45 -60.58 17.49
CA SER A 467 -4.65 -61.69 18.46
C SER A 467 -3.47 -62.42 19.09
N SER A 468 -3.48 -62.56 20.37
CA SER A 468 -3.58 -63.77 21.23
C SER A 468 -2.74 -63.66 22.48
N SER A 469 -3.40 -63.77 23.61
CA SER A 469 -2.90 -64.20 24.95
C SER A 469 -2.50 -65.68 24.91
N PRO A 470 -2.01 -66.33 25.99
CA PRO A 470 -1.68 -65.89 27.36
C PRO A 470 -0.39 -66.52 27.95
N GLY A 471 -0.04 -66.14 29.15
CA GLY A 471 0.84 -67.04 30.01
C GLY A 471 1.69 -66.33 31.05
N ARG A 472 1.13 -66.11 32.24
CA ARG A 472 1.65 -66.60 33.58
C ARG A 472 3.19 -66.62 33.78
N THR A 473 3.74 -65.99 34.78
CA THR A 473 3.90 -66.33 36.22
C THR A 473 5.00 -65.43 36.80
N ASP A 474 4.70 -64.83 37.92
CA ASP A 474 5.33 -64.89 39.25
C ASP A 474 6.77 -64.44 39.50
N GLN A 475 6.82 -63.70 40.60
CA GLN A 475 7.84 -63.67 41.68
C GLN A 475 9.07 -62.76 41.41
N ASP A 476 9.49 -61.90 42.21
CA ASP A 476 9.52 -61.59 43.64
C ASP A 476 10.46 -60.40 43.81
N SER A 477 10.08 -59.56 44.74
CA SER A 477 10.97 -58.62 45.41
C SER A 477 12.16 -59.28 46.17
N PRO A 478 13.13 -58.57 46.67
CA PRO A 478 12.95 -57.37 47.52
C PRO A 478 13.58 -56.09 47.00
#